data_82a061175aa3c12c15b19204bcc6b214
#
_entry.id   82a061175aa3c12c15b19204bcc6b214
#
_cell.length_a   1.000
_cell.length_b   1.000
_cell.length_c   1.000
_cell.angle_alpha   90.00
_cell.angle_beta   90.00
_cell.angle_gamma   90.00
#
_symmetry.space_group_name_H-M   'P 1'
#
loop_
_entity.id
_entity.type
_entity.pdbx_description
1 polymer ?
#
loop_
_entity_poly.entity_id
_entity_poly.type
_entity_poly.pdbx_seq_one_letter_code
_entity_poly.pdbx_strand_id
1 'polypeptide(L)'
;SLLWVLDKTKTAMGGRLLRAWMERPLLSPAQITRRLTAVEELVKKTIDREELLLSLREITDFERAMTRIMTGTASCRDLAALAQGASTLPEIKQRLSGMRAPYLQSIYEQLDTLADLKEQIDRTIVDDPPFLLREGGLIRDGANKELDELRAVQSGGKGMLTQIEAR
;
A
#
# COMPACT_ATOMS: atom_id res chain seq x y z
N SER A 1 -10.27 23.23 -15.55
CA SER A 1 -9.56 22.53 -16.63
C SER A 1 -10.28 21.23 -16.97
N LEU A 2 -10.07 20.71 -18.19
CA LEU A 2 -10.64 19.43 -18.62
C LEU A 2 -10.28 18.29 -17.65
N LEU A 3 -9.04 18.25 -17.20
CA LEU A 3 -8.56 17.26 -16.21
C LEU A 3 -9.44 17.29 -14.94
N TRP A 4 -9.78 18.45 -14.40
CA TRP A 4 -10.62 18.57 -13.21
C TRP A 4 -12.02 17.94 -13.39
N VAL A 5 -12.58 18.05 -14.59
CA VAL A 5 -13.90 17.45 -14.91
C VAL A 5 -13.80 15.94 -15.03
N LEU A 6 -12.74 15.44 -15.66
CA LEU A 6 -12.55 14.04 -15.96
C LEU A 6 -11.97 13.22 -14.79
N ASP A 7 -11.22 13.86 -13.88
CA ASP A 7 -10.58 13.16 -12.77
C ASP A 7 -11.61 12.68 -11.75
N LYS A 8 -11.92 11.39 -11.82
CA LYS A 8 -12.73 10.63 -10.86
C LYS A 8 -11.91 9.51 -10.22
N THR A 9 -10.59 9.58 -10.35
CA THR A 9 -9.69 8.58 -9.78
C THR A 9 -9.85 8.46 -8.26
N LYS A 10 -9.52 7.29 -7.73
CA LYS A 10 -9.67 6.98 -6.29
C LYS A 10 -8.31 6.94 -5.58
N THR A 11 -7.22 7.00 -6.34
CA THR A 11 -5.86 6.98 -5.81
C THR A 11 -5.05 8.15 -6.35
N ALA A 12 -4.10 8.66 -5.56
CA ALA A 12 -3.19 9.70 -6.00
C ALA A 12 -2.34 9.25 -7.21
N MET A 13 -1.94 7.97 -7.25
CA MET A 13 -1.23 7.35 -8.38
C MET A 13 -2.09 7.38 -9.65
N GLY A 14 -3.37 7.01 -9.53
CA GLY A 14 -4.33 7.06 -10.63
C GLY A 14 -4.51 8.46 -11.18
N GLY A 15 -4.60 9.48 -10.32
CA GLY A 15 -4.69 10.89 -10.74
C GLY A 15 -3.43 11.35 -11.51
N ARG A 16 -2.24 10.96 -11.05
CA ARG A 16 -0.99 11.24 -11.78
C ARG A 16 -0.95 10.54 -13.14
N LEU A 17 -1.38 9.28 -13.18
CA LEU A 17 -1.43 8.51 -14.43
C LEU A 17 -2.44 9.12 -15.43
N LEU A 18 -3.62 9.49 -14.97
CA LEU A 18 -4.63 10.15 -15.81
C LEU A 18 -4.09 11.46 -16.38
N ARG A 19 -3.44 12.28 -15.58
CA ARG A 19 -2.77 13.50 -16.04
C ARG A 19 -1.74 13.20 -17.13
N ALA A 20 -0.85 12.23 -16.88
CA ALA A 20 0.18 11.84 -17.86
C ALA A 20 -0.44 11.34 -19.18
N TRP A 21 -1.55 10.62 -19.12
CA TRP A 21 -2.25 10.18 -20.33
C TRP A 21 -2.90 11.32 -21.12
N MET A 22 -3.38 12.34 -20.43
CA MET A 22 -3.94 13.51 -21.09
C MET A 22 -2.87 14.42 -21.71
N GLU A 23 -1.72 14.54 -21.05
CA GLU A 23 -0.58 15.32 -21.55
C GLU A 23 0.14 14.62 -22.71
N ARG A 24 0.11 13.27 -22.73
CA ARG A 24 0.76 12.45 -23.75
C ARG A 24 -0.20 11.38 -24.29
N PRO A 25 -1.17 11.74 -25.14
CA PRO A 25 -2.15 10.82 -25.66
C PRO A 25 -1.50 9.77 -26.57
N LEU A 26 -2.10 8.58 -26.62
CA LEU A 26 -1.69 7.52 -27.53
C LEU A 26 -1.99 7.92 -28.96
N LEU A 27 -1.07 7.57 -29.86
CA LEU A 27 -1.23 7.76 -31.33
C LEU A 27 -1.58 6.47 -32.05
N SER A 28 -1.29 5.31 -31.47
CA SER A 28 -1.58 4.00 -32.05
C SER A 28 -3.04 3.61 -31.88
N PRO A 29 -3.80 3.40 -32.98
CA PRO A 29 -5.19 2.94 -32.89
C PRO A 29 -5.34 1.62 -32.14
N ALA A 30 -4.42 0.69 -32.31
CA ALA A 30 -4.43 -0.60 -31.60
C ALA A 30 -4.33 -0.43 -30.09
N GLN A 31 -3.43 0.44 -29.61
CA GLN A 31 -3.29 0.73 -28.18
C GLN A 31 -4.50 1.48 -27.61
N ILE A 32 -5.08 2.39 -28.38
CA ILE A 32 -6.31 3.10 -28.01
C ILE A 32 -7.46 2.10 -27.88
N THR A 33 -7.67 1.26 -28.90
CA THR A 33 -8.73 0.23 -28.90
C THR A 33 -8.57 -0.72 -27.71
N ARG A 34 -7.35 -1.14 -27.40
CA ARG A 34 -7.07 -2.01 -26.23
C ARG A 34 -7.54 -1.37 -24.91
N ARG A 35 -7.32 -0.07 -24.73
CA ARG A 35 -7.82 0.66 -23.53
C ARG A 35 -9.34 0.82 -23.55
N LEU A 36 -9.91 1.16 -24.71
CA LEU A 36 -11.35 1.34 -24.84
C LEU A 36 -12.12 0.04 -24.59
N THR A 37 -11.61 -1.10 -25.05
CA THR A 37 -12.19 -2.42 -24.75
C THR A 37 -12.23 -2.71 -23.25
N ALA A 38 -11.18 -2.34 -22.52
CA ALA A 38 -11.15 -2.48 -21.06
C ALA A 38 -12.19 -1.58 -20.38
N VAL A 39 -12.31 -0.33 -20.83
CA VAL A 39 -13.33 0.60 -20.32
C VAL A 39 -14.74 0.06 -20.62
N GLU A 40 -14.98 -0.44 -21.84
CA GLU A 40 -16.28 -1.02 -22.23
C GLU A 40 -16.66 -2.20 -21.32
N GLU A 41 -15.72 -3.09 -21.02
CA GLU A 41 -15.98 -4.21 -20.11
C GLU A 41 -16.34 -3.72 -18.70
N LEU A 42 -15.59 -2.77 -18.16
CA LEU A 42 -15.87 -2.20 -16.82
C LEU A 42 -17.20 -1.41 -16.79
N VAL A 43 -17.59 -0.78 -17.89
CA VAL A 43 -18.91 -0.12 -17.99
C VAL A 43 -20.02 -1.16 -17.93
N LYS A 44 -19.88 -2.29 -18.63
CA LYS A 44 -20.87 -3.39 -18.64
C LYS A 44 -20.92 -4.14 -17.30
N LYS A 45 -19.80 -4.29 -16.61
CA LYS A 45 -19.67 -4.98 -15.32
C LYS A 45 -19.77 -4.00 -14.16
N THR A 46 -20.95 -3.44 -13.95
CA THR A 46 -21.17 -2.37 -12.97
C THR A 46 -20.82 -2.80 -11.54
N ILE A 47 -21.20 -4.01 -11.11
CA ILE A 47 -20.92 -4.51 -9.76
C ILE A 47 -19.41 -4.65 -9.55
N ASP A 48 -18.72 -5.34 -10.43
CA ASP A 48 -17.26 -5.52 -10.35
C ASP A 48 -16.53 -4.16 -10.35
N ARG A 49 -16.99 -3.20 -11.17
CA ARG A 49 -16.44 -1.85 -11.22
C ARG A 49 -16.61 -1.12 -9.90
N GLU A 50 -17.80 -1.12 -9.29
CA GLU A 50 -18.05 -0.44 -8.03
C GLU A 50 -17.22 -1.05 -6.89
N GLU A 51 -17.09 -2.36 -6.85
CA GLU A 51 -16.27 -3.05 -5.85
C GLU A 51 -14.77 -2.76 -6.04
N LEU A 52 -14.28 -2.72 -7.30
CA LEU A 52 -12.92 -2.26 -7.59
C LEU A 52 -12.69 -0.81 -7.13
N LEU A 53 -13.68 0.07 -7.32
CA LEU A 53 -13.59 1.46 -6.86
C LEU A 53 -13.55 1.57 -5.33
N LEU A 54 -14.22 0.68 -4.59
CA LEU A 54 -14.14 0.61 -3.14
C LEU A 54 -12.76 0.15 -2.69
N SER A 55 -12.27 -0.98 -3.23
CA SER A 55 -10.94 -1.49 -2.90
C SER A 55 -9.83 -0.50 -3.23
N LEU A 56 -9.94 0.24 -4.36
CA LEU A 56 -8.96 1.26 -4.73
C LEU A 56 -8.89 2.43 -3.74
N ARG A 57 -9.94 2.73 -2.99
CA ARG A 57 -9.91 3.80 -1.97
C ARG A 57 -9.00 3.47 -0.78
N GLU A 58 -8.82 2.18 -0.51
CA GLU A 58 -7.96 1.69 0.57
C GLU A 58 -6.48 1.63 0.17
N ILE A 59 -6.18 1.80 -1.13
CA ILE A 59 -4.80 1.81 -1.63
C ILE A 59 -4.09 3.10 -1.23
N THR A 60 -2.97 2.93 -0.54
CA THR A 60 -2.06 4.02 -0.19
C THR A 60 -1.19 4.45 -1.39
N ASP A 61 -0.53 5.59 -1.29
CA ASP A 61 0.36 6.08 -2.35
C ASP A 61 1.71 5.34 -2.34
N PHE A 62 1.75 4.17 -2.98
CA PHE A 62 2.94 3.33 -3.06
C PHE A 62 4.14 4.03 -3.72
N GLU A 63 3.91 4.87 -4.73
CA GLU A 63 5.00 5.60 -5.39
C GLU A 63 5.72 6.55 -4.41
N ARG A 64 4.94 7.28 -3.60
CA ARG A 64 5.51 8.17 -2.57
C ARG A 64 6.14 7.39 -1.43
N ALA A 65 5.54 6.27 -1.00
CA ALA A 65 6.12 5.41 0.01
C ALA A 65 7.47 4.87 -0.46
N MET A 66 7.55 4.34 -1.68
CA MET A 66 8.79 3.87 -2.28
C MET A 66 9.85 4.97 -2.40
N THR A 67 9.45 6.18 -2.81
CA THR A 67 10.39 7.32 -2.87
C THR A 67 11.00 7.60 -1.51
N ARG A 68 10.18 7.64 -0.43
CA ARG A 68 10.68 7.85 0.94
C ARG A 68 11.58 6.71 1.42
N ILE A 69 11.25 5.47 1.08
CA ILE A 69 12.11 4.30 1.40
C ILE A 69 13.45 4.43 0.70
N MET A 70 13.48 4.72 -0.59
CA MET A 70 14.71 4.84 -1.37
C MET A 70 15.60 6.01 -0.90
N THR A 71 15.00 7.09 -0.41
CA THR A 71 15.72 8.25 0.14
C THR A 71 16.07 8.11 1.63
N GLY A 72 15.71 7.00 2.28
CA GLY A 72 15.97 6.79 3.70
C GLY A 72 15.16 7.70 4.64
N THR A 73 14.07 8.31 4.14
CA THR A 73 13.22 9.24 4.91
C THR A 73 11.89 8.61 5.33
N ALA A 74 11.65 7.34 5.00
CA ALA A 74 10.45 6.63 5.40
C ALA A 74 10.42 6.40 6.90
N SER A 75 9.25 6.61 7.50
CA SER A 75 8.94 6.27 8.90
C SER A 75 8.33 4.86 8.99
N CYS A 76 8.26 4.31 10.22
CA CYS A 76 7.53 3.06 10.46
C CYS A 76 6.04 3.19 10.12
N ARG A 77 5.44 4.37 10.25
CA ARG A 77 4.06 4.63 9.78
C ARG A 77 3.90 4.53 8.27
N ASP A 78 4.91 4.94 7.50
CA ASP A 78 4.89 4.77 6.05
C ASP A 78 4.91 3.29 5.65
N LEU A 79 5.68 2.47 6.38
CA LEU A 79 5.73 1.02 6.16
C LEU A 79 4.43 0.34 6.58
N ALA A 80 3.86 0.71 7.74
CA ALA A 80 2.56 0.19 8.18
C ALA A 80 1.44 0.57 7.19
N ALA A 81 1.42 1.81 6.68
CA ALA A 81 0.49 2.25 5.66
C ALA A 81 0.69 1.50 4.32
N LEU A 82 1.93 1.17 3.97
CA LEU A 82 2.23 0.35 2.79
C LEU A 82 1.67 -1.06 2.94
N ALA A 83 1.87 -1.71 4.10
CA ALA A 83 1.33 -3.03 4.39
C ALA A 83 -0.21 -3.03 4.40
N GLN A 84 -0.83 -1.99 4.98
CA GLN A 84 -2.27 -1.82 4.96
C GLN A 84 -2.81 -1.67 3.53
N GLY A 85 -2.21 -0.84 2.69
CA GLY A 85 -2.58 -0.71 1.29
C GLY A 85 -2.39 -2.02 0.51
N ALA A 86 -1.32 -2.78 0.79
CA ALA A 86 -1.06 -4.06 0.16
C ALA A 86 -2.11 -5.13 0.53
N SER A 87 -2.76 -5.02 1.69
CA SER A 87 -3.79 -5.97 2.12
C SER A 87 -5.00 -6.04 1.18
N THR A 88 -5.25 -5.00 0.37
CA THR A 88 -6.36 -4.95 -0.59
C THR A 88 -6.00 -5.49 -1.97
N LEU A 89 -4.71 -5.67 -2.27
CA LEU A 89 -4.25 -6.13 -3.60
C LEU A 89 -4.78 -7.52 -3.99
N PRO A 90 -4.86 -8.52 -3.08
CA PRO A 90 -5.43 -9.83 -3.42
C PRO A 90 -6.88 -9.74 -3.89
N GLU A 91 -7.71 -8.90 -3.26
CA GLU A 91 -9.10 -8.69 -3.66
C GLU A 91 -9.18 -8.04 -5.05
N ILE A 92 -8.40 -6.99 -5.30
CA ILE A 92 -8.31 -6.35 -6.61
C ILE A 92 -7.89 -7.37 -7.68
N LYS A 93 -6.88 -8.18 -7.40
CA LYS A 93 -6.41 -9.23 -8.31
C LYS A 93 -7.51 -10.26 -8.59
N GLN A 94 -8.24 -10.70 -7.56
CA GLN A 94 -9.35 -11.63 -7.71
C GLN A 94 -10.46 -11.05 -8.62
N ARG A 95 -10.82 -9.77 -8.45
CA ARG A 95 -11.80 -9.11 -9.33
C ARG A 95 -11.33 -9.05 -10.78
N LEU A 96 -10.07 -8.75 -11.00
CA LEU A 96 -9.48 -8.72 -12.34
C LEU A 96 -9.45 -10.11 -13.01
N SER A 97 -9.38 -11.21 -12.25
CA SER A 97 -9.36 -12.57 -12.81
C SER A 97 -10.61 -12.92 -13.65
N GLY A 98 -11.76 -12.30 -13.31
CA GLY A 98 -13.02 -12.46 -14.05
C GLY A 98 -13.16 -11.58 -15.30
N MET A 99 -12.18 -10.70 -15.58
CA MET A 99 -12.21 -9.80 -16.74
C MET A 99 -11.66 -10.50 -17.98
N ARG A 100 -12.09 -10.06 -19.16
CA ARG A 100 -11.69 -10.66 -20.45
C ARG A 100 -10.92 -9.70 -21.36
N ALA A 101 -11.07 -8.40 -21.17
CA ALA A 101 -10.35 -7.42 -21.98
C ALA A 101 -8.83 -7.61 -21.86
N PRO A 102 -8.07 -7.66 -22.96
CA PRO A 102 -6.64 -7.97 -22.92
C PRO A 102 -5.81 -7.03 -22.05
N TYR A 103 -6.25 -5.77 -21.93
CA TYR A 103 -5.57 -4.81 -21.06
C TYR A 103 -5.77 -5.14 -19.58
N LEU A 104 -6.99 -5.52 -19.15
CA LEU A 104 -7.28 -5.92 -17.78
C LEU A 104 -6.60 -7.25 -17.43
N GLN A 105 -6.55 -8.19 -18.38
CA GLN A 105 -5.81 -9.44 -18.21
C GLN A 105 -4.31 -9.18 -18.01
N SER A 106 -3.71 -8.27 -18.78
CA SER A 106 -2.30 -7.93 -18.58
C SER A 106 -2.03 -7.28 -17.22
N ILE A 107 -2.98 -6.50 -16.67
CA ILE A 107 -2.87 -5.97 -15.31
C ILE A 107 -2.97 -7.10 -14.29
N TYR A 108 -3.93 -8.02 -14.45
CA TYR A 108 -4.07 -9.18 -13.58
C TYR A 108 -2.79 -10.02 -13.49
N GLU A 109 -2.17 -10.31 -14.64
CA GLU A 109 -0.95 -11.10 -14.73
C GLU A 109 0.26 -10.41 -14.07
N GLN A 110 0.36 -9.10 -14.25
CA GLN A 110 1.49 -8.30 -13.74
C GLN A 110 1.31 -7.84 -12.29
N LEU A 111 0.08 -7.87 -11.74
CA LEU A 111 -0.19 -7.41 -10.39
C LEU A 111 0.41 -8.37 -9.37
N ASP A 112 1.47 -7.93 -8.72
CA ASP A 112 2.00 -8.56 -7.52
C ASP A 112 1.19 -8.13 -6.30
N THR A 113 0.81 -9.07 -5.46
CA THR A 113 0.04 -8.80 -4.24
C THR A 113 0.90 -8.38 -3.05
N LEU A 114 2.24 -8.40 -3.20
CA LEU A 114 3.21 -8.01 -2.18
C LEU A 114 3.02 -8.75 -0.84
N ALA A 115 2.58 -10.01 -0.90
CA ALA A 115 2.23 -10.79 0.29
C ALA A 115 3.43 -11.00 1.22
N ASP A 116 4.60 -11.29 0.65
CA ASP A 116 5.87 -11.46 1.37
C ASP A 116 6.33 -10.17 2.04
N LEU A 117 6.25 -9.04 1.34
CA LEU A 117 6.58 -7.73 1.88
C LEU A 117 5.64 -7.35 3.02
N LYS A 118 4.33 -7.54 2.82
CA LYS A 118 3.33 -7.31 3.86
C LYS A 118 3.62 -8.16 5.11
N GLU A 119 3.84 -9.46 4.93
CA GLU A 119 4.17 -10.35 6.04
C GLU A 119 5.42 -9.89 6.80
N GLN A 120 6.46 -9.49 6.08
CA GLN A 120 7.69 -8.99 6.69
C GLN A 120 7.45 -7.73 7.53
N ILE A 121 6.65 -6.79 7.03
CA ILE A 121 6.30 -5.56 7.77
C ILE A 121 5.47 -5.92 9.01
N ASP A 122 4.41 -6.72 8.86
CA ASP A 122 3.52 -7.11 9.94
C ASP A 122 4.23 -7.88 11.07
N ARG A 123 5.25 -8.66 10.73
CA ARG A 123 6.08 -9.39 11.72
C ARG A 123 7.09 -8.50 12.43
N THR A 124 7.45 -7.39 11.82
CA THR A 124 8.55 -6.53 12.32
C THR A 124 8.03 -5.30 13.03
N ILE A 125 7.00 -4.65 12.49
CA ILE A 125 6.51 -3.35 12.96
C ILE A 125 5.19 -3.54 13.70
N VAL A 126 4.97 -2.76 14.74
CA VAL A 126 3.68 -2.72 15.46
C VAL A 126 2.58 -2.13 14.58
N ASP A 127 1.31 -2.46 14.85
CA ASP A 127 0.17 -2.04 14.01
C ASP A 127 -0.03 -0.51 13.98
N ASP A 128 0.20 0.16 15.12
CA ASP A 128 0.15 1.63 15.23
C ASP A 128 1.49 2.16 15.77
N PRO A 129 2.50 2.32 14.90
CA PRO A 129 3.81 2.77 15.32
C PRO A 129 3.76 4.25 15.73
N PRO A 130 4.50 4.65 16.79
CA PRO A 130 4.63 6.04 17.20
C PRO A 130 5.20 6.92 16.09
N PHE A 131 4.93 8.21 16.19
CA PHE A 131 5.33 9.17 15.15
C PHE A 131 6.84 9.36 15.07
N LEU A 132 7.51 9.42 16.24
CA LEU A 132 8.95 9.68 16.32
C LEU A 132 9.71 8.41 16.70
N LEU A 133 10.81 8.14 16.00
CA LEU A 133 11.71 7.02 16.29
C LEU A 133 12.20 7.03 17.76
N ARG A 134 12.42 8.20 18.33
CA ARG A 134 12.90 8.37 19.71
C ARG A 134 11.91 7.93 20.79
N GLU A 135 10.64 7.77 20.45
CA GLU A 135 9.61 7.31 21.40
C GLU A 135 9.77 5.80 21.69
N GLY A 136 10.47 5.07 20.83
CA GLY A 136 10.61 3.62 20.94
C GLY A 136 9.32 2.87 20.63
N GLY A 137 9.28 1.56 20.91
CA GLY A 137 8.08 0.75 20.73
C GLY A 137 7.65 0.53 19.25
N LEU A 138 8.55 0.73 18.31
CA LEU A 138 8.29 0.61 16.86
C LEU A 138 8.31 -0.83 16.39
N ILE A 139 9.21 -1.62 16.96
CA ILE A 139 9.45 -3.01 16.57
C ILE A 139 8.62 -3.92 17.46
N ARG A 140 7.93 -4.86 16.84
CA ARG A 140 7.09 -5.86 17.51
C ARG A 140 7.96 -6.77 18.39
N ASP A 141 7.42 -7.19 19.53
CA ASP A 141 8.07 -8.20 20.37
C ASP A 141 8.18 -9.52 19.61
N GLY A 142 9.32 -10.19 19.73
CA GLY A 142 9.62 -11.41 18.98
C GLY A 142 10.18 -11.17 17.56
N ALA A 143 10.24 -9.94 17.08
CA ALA A 143 10.78 -9.63 15.76
C ALA A 143 12.33 -9.69 15.72
N ASN A 144 12.97 -9.38 16.84
CA ASN A 144 14.43 -9.42 16.99
C ASN A 144 14.81 -9.86 18.40
N LYS A 145 15.45 -11.01 18.49
CA LYS A 145 15.85 -11.63 19.79
C LYS A 145 16.77 -10.74 20.62
N GLU A 146 17.75 -10.13 20.01
CA GLU A 146 18.69 -9.23 20.70
C GLU A 146 17.99 -8.01 21.30
N LEU A 147 17.05 -7.43 20.55
CA LEU A 147 16.22 -6.32 21.02
C LEU A 147 15.33 -6.74 22.20
N ASP A 148 14.75 -7.93 22.14
CA ASP A 148 13.90 -8.47 23.21
C ASP A 148 14.70 -8.72 24.48
N GLU A 149 15.94 -9.25 24.36
CA GLU A 149 16.87 -9.42 25.49
C GLU A 149 17.23 -8.07 26.12
N LEU A 150 17.53 -7.04 25.31
CA LEU A 150 17.82 -5.69 25.81
C LEU A 150 16.62 -5.05 26.51
N ARG A 151 15.41 -5.24 25.99
CA ARG A 151 14.16 -4.78 26.63
C ARG A 151 13.93 -5.47 27.98
N ALA A 152 14.18 -6.79 28.06
CA ALA A 152 14.07 -7.54 29.30
C ALA A 152 15.04 -7.03 30.37
N VAL A 153 16.28 -6.74 30.02
CA VAL A 153 17.27 -6.13 30.91
C VAL A 153 16.83 -4.75 31.39
N GLN A 154 16.34 -3.91 30.48
CA GLN A 154 15.86 -2.56 30.81
C GLN A 154 14.64 -2.60 31.76
N SER A 155 13.68 -3.48 31.52
CA SER A 155 12.48 -3.62 32.37
C SER A 155 12.82 -4.22 33.75
N GLY A 156 13.70 -5.20 33.78
CA GLY A 156 14.22 -5.79 35.02
C GLY A 156 14.97 -4.78 35.89
N GLY A 157 15.80 -3.94 35.26
CA GLY A 157 16.51 -2.85 35.98
C GLY A 157 15.55 -1.79 36.55
N LYS A 158 14.49 -1.40 35.84
CA LYS A 158 13.46 -0.51 36.37
C LYS A 158 12.70 -1.12 37.55
N GLY A 159 12.36 -2.39 37.49
CA GLY A 159 11.70 -3.10 38.58
C GLY A 159 12.55 -3.17 39.84
N MET A 160 13.88 -3.39 39.71
CA MET A 160 14.82 -3.35 40.82
C MET A 160 14.93 -1.96 41.47
N LEU A 161 14.99 -0.90 40.68
CA LEU A 161 15.03 0.49 41.20
C LEU A 161 13.76 0.84 41.97
N THR A 162 12.58 0.47 41.43
CA THR A 162 11.30 0.71 42.13
C THR A 162 11.19 -0.03 43.45
N GLN A 163 11.76 -1.24 43.55
CA GLN A 163 11.83 -1.98 44.83
C GLN A 163 12.79 -1.36 45.83
N ILE A 164 13.86 -0.71 45.39
CA ILE A 164 14.80 -0.01 46.25
C ILE A 164 14.20 1.30 46.78
N GLU A 165 13.47 2.03 45.93
CA GLU A 165 12.79 3.29 46.32
C GLU A 165 11.60 3.06 47.27
N ALA A 166 11.00 1.86 47.27
CA ALA A 166 9.88 1.48 48.14
C ALA A 166 10.31 0.95 49.54
N ARG A 167 11.60 0.91 49.83
CA ARG A 167 12.19 0.56 51.14
C ARG A 167 12.67 1.80 51.87
#